data_69873bf8406c6c609fcc14665acf5f14
#
_entry.id   69873bf8406c6c609fcc14665acf5f14
#
_cell.length_a   1.000
_cell.length_b   1.000
_cell.length_c   1.000
_cell.angle_alpha   90.00
_cell.angle_beta   90.00
_cell.angle_gamma   90.00
#
_symmetry.space_group_name_H-M   'P 1'
#
loop_
_entity.id
_entity.type
_entity.pdbx_description
1 polymer ?
#
loop_
_entity_poly.entity_id
_entity_poly.type
_entity_poly.pdbx_seq_one_letter_code
_entity_poly.pdbx_strand_id
1 'polypeptide(L)'
;MIIIGHRGARGEAPENTLGGFQYIHDLGIRAVEFDVRQLKDGELIIMHDDNFLRTTGADQALYDLNSQQLEAYNQAHIWMDWEKQLTPTLRQTLSMIHDFEHIEVEVKAVATMFDAEKLVLELQKQLHGFEQTAVITSFDLKIHQALKQQYSIFKRGLLVEDDIKYQAIEQALELGCCQIGWMNQLATDDMIQATQHAHLKVSVWTVNDVERAKHLQSLGIDGLITDFPKMMLEQL
;
A
#
# COMPACT_ATOMS: atom_id res chain seq x y z
N MET A 1 -10.09 12.94 -7.59
CA MET A 1 -9.88 11.50 -7.25
C MET A 1 -8.83 10.93 -8.18
N ILE A 2 -7.81 10.26 -7.65
CA ILE A 2 -6.81 9.51 -8.44
C ILE A 2 -7.13 8.01 -8.37
N ILE A 3 -6.87 7.28 -9.46
CA ILE A 3 -6.95 5.81 -9.49
C ILE A 3 -5.59 5.29 -9.03
N ILE A 4 -5.58 4.50 -7.96
CA ILE A 4 -4.38 3.91 -7.35
C ILE A 4 -4.42 2.40 -7.57
N GLY A 5 -3.41 1.87 -8.22
CA GLY A 5 -3.30 0.44 -8.45
C GLY A 5 -2.98 -0.31 -7.17
N HIS A 6 -3.88 -1.19 -6.69
CA HIS A 6 -3.72 -2.02 -5.50
C HIS A 6 -2.68 -3.09 -5.75
N ARG A 7 -1.55 -3.03 -5.04
CA ARG A 7 -0.36 -3.89 -5.27
C ARG A 7 0.09 -3.89 -6.73
N GLY A 8 -0.04 -2.74 -7.39
CA GLY A 8 0.04 -2.61 -8.83
C GLY A 8 -1.32 -2.79 -9.50
N ALA A 9 -1.67 -4.00 -9.90
CA ALA A 9 -2.94 -4.33 -10.57
C ALA A 9 -3.37 -5.76 -10.23
N ARG A 10 -3.62 -6.04 -8.98
CA ARG A 10 -3.82 -7.40 -8.43
C ARG A 10 -4.86 -8.25 -9.18
N GLY A 11 -5.84 -7.64 -9.84
CA GLY A 11 -6.85 -8.33 -10.65
C GLY A 11 -6.50 -8.47 -12.13
N GLU A 12 -5.41 -7.83 -12.59
CA GLU A 12 -5.03 -7.74 -14.01
C GLU A 12 -3.57 -8.15 -14.27
N ALA A 13 -2.72 -8.18 -13.22
CA ALA A 13 -1.30 -8.50 -13.28
C ALA A 13 -0.80 -9.09 -11.95
N PRO A 14 0.36 -9.77 -11.91
CA PRO A 14 0.93 -10.31 -10.69
C PRO A 14 1.17 -9.23 -9.64
N GLU A 15 0.50 -9.36 -8.49
CA GLU A 15 0.56 -8.40 -7.39
C GLU A 15 1.97 -8.23 -6.82
N ASN A 16 2.30 -7.00 -6.40
CA ASN A 16 3.55 -6.71 -5.69
C ASN A 16 4.81 -7.16 -6.47
N THR A 17 4.79 -7.04 -7.79
CA THR A 17 5.93 -7.41 -8.65
C THR A 17 6.34 -6.24 -9.56
N LEU A 18 7.59 -6.27 -10.04
CA LEU A 18 8.03 -5.25 -11.00
C LEU A 18 7.20 -5.30 -12.30
N GLY A 19 6.80 -6.50 -12.74
CA GLY A 19 5.91 -6.65 -13.90
C GLY A 19 4.53 -6.05 -13.67
N GLY A 20 3.95 -6.22 -12.47
CA GLY A 20 2.68 -5.60 -12.12
C GLY A 20 2.76 -4.07 -12.07
N PHE A 21 3.87 -3.50 -11.59
CA PHE A 21 4.10 -2.06 -11.59
C PHE A 21 4.35 -1.52 -13.02
N GLN A 22 5.09 -2.27 -13.85
CA GLN A 22 5.27 -1.92 -15.26
C GLN A 22 3.92 -1.91 -16.00
N TYR A 23 3.05 -2.87 -15.71
CA TYR A 23 1.71 -2.94 -16.33
C TYR A 23 0.91 -1.65 -16.09
N ILE A 24 0.81 -1.15 -14.87
CA ILE A 24 0.10 0.11 -14.59
C ILE A 24 0.82 1.33 -15.16
N HIS A 25 2.14 1.31 -15.19
CA HIS A 25 2.93 2.35 -15.83
C HIS A 25 2.60 2.46 -17.33
N ASP A 26 2.51 1.32 -18.04
CA ASP A 26 2.19 1.26 -19.47
C ASP A 26 0.75 1.73 -19.77
N LEU A 27 -0.17 1.60 -18.79
CA LEU A 27 -1.50 2.18 -18.87
C LEU A 27 -1.53 3.72 -18.67
N GLY A 28 -0.40 4.34 -18.36
CA GLY A 28 -0.32 5.76 -18.03
C GLY A 28 -0.70 6.09 -16.58
N ILE A 29 -0.93 5.09 -15.72
CA ILE A 29 -1.23 5.29 -14.31
C ILE A 29 0.09 5.56 -13.56
N ARG A 30 0.11 6.62 -12.74
CA ARG A 30 1.29 7.06 -11.95
C ARG A 30 0.97 7.09 -10.46
N ALA A 31 0.02 6.26 -10.02
CA ALA A 31 -0.36 6.10 -8.63
C ALA A 31 -0.45 4.61 -8.27
N VAL A 32 0.20 4.21 -7.19
CA VAL A 32 0.32 2.82 -6.77
C VAL A 32 0.26 2.70 -5.26
N GLU A 33 -0.32 1.61 -4.80
CA GLU A 33 -0.21 1.10 -3.45
C GLU A 33 0.56 -0.23 -3.48
N PHE A 34 1.41 -0.48 -2.49
CA PHE A 34 2.11 -1.75 -2.30
C PHE A 34 2.49 -1.99 -0.84
N ASP A 35 2.71 -3.28 -0.52
CA ASP A 35 2.95 -3.77 0.84
C ASP A 35 4.43 -3.96 1.15
N VAL A 36 4.91 -3.43 2.27
CA VAL A 36 6.31 -3.57 2.71
C VAL A 36 6.41 -4.46 3.95
N ARG A 37 7.33 -5.42 3.90
CA ARG A 37 7.76 -6.25 5.03
C ARG A 37 9.28 -6.27 5.15
N GLN A 38 9.77 -6.55 6.35
CA GLN A 38 11.21 -6.68 6.61
C GLN A 38 11.57 -8.16 6.82
N LEU A 39 12.58 -8.63 6.10
CA LEU A 39 13.15 -9.97 6.29
C LEU A 39 14.06 -10.02 7.51
N LYS A 40 14.45 -11.24 7.93
CA LYS A 40 15.34 -11.45 9.08
C LYS A 40 16.73 -10.83 8.92
N ASP A 41 17.20 -10.66 7.67
CA ASP A 41 18.47 -9.99 7.36
C ASP A 41 18.36 -8.46 7.29
N GLY A 42 17.14 -7.92 7.50
CA GLY A 42 16.86 -6.48 7.51
C GLY A 42 16.45 -5.91 6.16
N GLU A 43 16.50 -6.67 5.07
CA GLU A 43 16.07 -6.19 3.75
C GLU A 43 14.56 -5.92 3.74
N LEU A 44 14.16 -4.80 3.11
CA LEU A 44 12.76 -4.43 2.89
C LEU A 44 12.31 -4.96 1.53
N ILE A 45 11.25 -5.74 1.55
CA ILE A 45 10.68 -6.40 0.37
C ILE A 45 9.21 -6.03 0.18
N ILE A 46 8.71 -6.25 -1.04
CA ILE A 46 7.32 -5.98 -1.40
C ILE A 46 6.55 -7.29 -1.37
N MET A 47 5.73 -7.47 -0.33
CA MET A 47 4.95 -8.69 -0.11
C MET A 47 3.79 -8.44 0.85
N HIS A 48 2.59 -8.89 0.47
CA HIS A 48 1.41 -8.77 1.35
C HIS A 48 1.40 -9.80 2.47
N ASP A 49 1.50 -11.08 2.13
CA ASP A 49 1.37 -12.18 3.08
C ASP A 49 2.68 -12.41 3.86
N ASP A 50 2.59 -13.06 4.99
CA ASP A 50 3.74 -13.55 5.75
C ASP A 50 4.19 -14.97 5.31
N ASN A 51 3.52 -15.53 4.28
CA ASN A 51 3.80 -16.82 3.68
C ASN A 51 3.66 -16.76 2.16
N PHE A 52 4.48 -17.52 1.45
CA PHE A 52 4.55 -17.54 -0.03
C PHE A 52 3.46 -18.39 -0.70
N LEU A 53 2.64 -19.14 0.07
CA LEU A 53 1.73 -20.16 -0.46
C LEU A 53 0.77 -19.62 -1.51
N ARG A 54 0.09 -18.49 -1.24
CA ARG A 54 -0.97 -17.98 -2.09
C ARG A 54 -0.48 -17.53 -3.47
N THR A 55 0.66 -16.89 -3.55
CA THR A 55 1.18 -16.30 -4.80
C THR A 55 2.15 -17.21 -5.53
N THR A 56 2.84 -18.11 -4.82
CA THR A 56 3.90 -18.95 -5.43
C THR A 56 3.61 -20.45 -5.37
N GLY A 57 2.60 -20.88 -4.60
CA GLY A 57 2.32 -22.31 -4.33
C GLY A 57 3.27 -22.97 -3.33
N ALA A 58 4.27 -22.26 -2.81
CA ALA A 58 5.24 -22.78 -1.85
C ALA A 58 4.83 -22.46 -0.41
N ASP A 59 4.62 -23.47 0.42
CA ASP A 59 4.37 -23.29 1.87
C ASP A 59 5.68 -22.95 2.58
N GLN A 60 6.03 -21.66 2.53
CA GLN A 60 7.25 -21.13 3.11
C GLN A 60 6.95 -19.82 3.83
N ALA A 61 7.24 -19.78 5.13
CA ALA A 61 7.13 -18.56 5.93
C ALA A 61 8.19 -17.53 5.50
N LEU A 62 7.76 -16.29 5.32
CA LEU A 62 8.59 -15.19 4.85
C LEU A 62 9.76 -14.92 5.81
N TYR A 63 9.48 -14.92 7.10
CA TYR A 63 10.46 -14.54 8.12
C TYR A 63 11.55 -15.60 8.37
N ASP A 64 11.45 -16.79 7.75
CA ASP A 64 12.50 -17.81 7.75
C ASP A 64 13.55 -17.57 6.67
N LEU A 65 13.28 -16.66 5.74
CA LEU A 65 14.11 -16.36 4.58
C LEU A 65 15.03 -15.16 4.79
N ASN A 66 16.10 -15.14 4.00
CA ASN A 66 16.90 -13.96 3.71
C ASN A 66 16.69 -13.54 2.25
N SER A 67 17.15 -12.35 1.89
CA SER A 67 16.96 -11.76 0.56
C SER A 67 17.50 -12.62 -0.59
N GLN A 68 18.60 -13.36 -0.39
CA GLN A 68 19.21 -14.22 -1.41
C GLN A 68 18.34 -15.44 -1.77
N GLN A 69 17.45 -15.86 -0.86
CA GLN A 69 16.59 -17.02 -1.07
C GLN A 69 15.32 -16.69 -1.87
N LEU A 70 15.00 -15.41 -2.05
CA LEU A 70 13.79 -14.97 -2.75
C LEU A 70 13.72 -15.38 -4.21
N GLU A 71 14.87 -15.55 -4.86
CA GLU A 71 14.96 -15.94 -6.28
C GLU A 71 14.35 -17.34 -6.58
N ALA A 72 14.18 -18.17 -5.54
CA ALA A 72 13.57 -19.49 -5.67
C ALA A 72 12.06 -19.41 -5.99
N TYR A 73 11.38 -18.33 -5.64
CA TYR A 73 9.93 -18.20 -5.67
C TYR A 73 9.45 -17.42 -6.89
N ASN A 74 8.34 -17.89 -7.48
CA ASN A 74 7.69 -17.23 -8.62
C ASN A 74 6.37 -16.60 -8.18
N GLN A 75 6.33 -15.28 -8.02
CA GLN A 75 5.12 -14.52 -7.63
C GLN A 75 4.04 -14.51 -8.72
N ALA A 76 4.39 -14.89 -9.95
CA ALA A 76 3.43 -15.07 -11.05
C ALA A 76 2.94 -16.52 -11.20
N HIS A 77 3.10 -17.38 -10.18
CA HIS A 77 2.76 -18.80 -10.29
C HIS A 77 1.30 -19.07 -10.73
N ILE A 78 0.37 -18.25 -10.28
CA ILE A 78 -1.07 -18.36 -10.63
C ILE A 78 -1.42 -17.65 -11.95
N TRP A 79 -0.47 -16.98 -12.59
CA TRP A 79 -0.65 -16.20 -13.80
C TRP A 79 0.01 -16.93 -14.99
N MET A 80 -0.77 -17.77 -15.70
CA MET A 80 -0.24 -18.68 -16.73
C MET A 80 0.43 -17.99 -17.92
N ASP A 81 0.01 -16.77 -18.24
CA ASP A 81 0.52 -16.00 -19.39
C ASP A 81 1.65 -15.03 -19.02
N TRP A 82 2.12 -15.08 -17.77
CA TRP A 82 3.20 -14.22 -17.31
C TRP A 82 4.52 -14.98 -17.15
N GLU A 83 5.60 -14.33 -17.54
CA GLU A 83 6.93 -14.81 -17.20
C GLU A 83 7.14 -14.80 -15.67
N LYS A 84 8.11 -15.56 -15.19
CA LYS A 84 8.47 -15.60 -13.78
C LYS A 84 8.70 -14.20 -13.23
N GLN A 85 7.98 -13.86 -12.17
CA GLN A 85 8.17 -12.64 -11.39
C GLN A 85 8.81 -12.98 -10.05
N LEU A 86 9.82 -12.20 -9.64
CA LEU A 86 10.45 -12.33 -8.33
C LEU A 86 9.77 -11.40 -7.32
N THR A 87 9.93 -11.71 -6.03
CA THR A 87 9.61 -10.76 -4.96
C THR A 87 10.62 -9.62 -5.00
N PRO A 88 10.23 -8.37 -5.32
CA PRO A 88 11.18 -7.28 -5.42
C PRO A 88 11.56 -6.74 -4.04
N THR A 89 12.75 -6.21 -3.93
CA THR A 89 13.11 -5.34 -2.81
C THR A 89 12.46 -3.98 -2.96
N LEU A 90 12.33 -3.24 -1.84
CA LEU A 90 11.84 -1.86 -1.90
C LEU A 90 12.69 -0.99 -2.84
N ARG A 91 14.02 -1.15 -2.84
CA ARG A 91 14.93 -0.39 -3.72
C ARG A 91 14.66 -0.65 -5.20
N GLN A 92 14.43 -1.92 -5.58
CA GLN A 92 14.10 -2.28 -6.96
C GLN A 92 12.76 -1.66 -7.37
N THR A 93 11.77 -1.72 -6.48
CA THR A 93 10.45 -1.12 -6.72
C THR A 93 10.54 0.40 -6.88
N LEU A 94 11.22 1.10 -5.97
CA LEU A 94 11.39 2.55 -6.05
C LEU A 94 12.13 2.99 -7.32
N SER A 95 13.10 2.19 -7.79
CA SER A 95 13.78 2.45 -9.06
C SER A 95 12.83 2.33 -10.25
N MET A 96 11.88 1.38 -10.21
CA MET A 96 10.88 1.16 -11.25
C MET A 96 9.83 2.28 -11.30
N ILE A 97 9.36 2.73 -10.13
CA ILE A 97 8.27 3.71 -10.01
C ILE A 97 8.78 5.14 -9.74
N HIS A 98 9.99 5.46 -10.16
CA HIS A 98 10.67 6.74 -9.84
C HIS A 98 9.94 7.97 -10.37
N ASP A 99 9.10 7.85 -11.39
CA ASP A 99 8.28 8.88 -12.01
C ASP A 99 6.81 8.87 -11.55
N PHE A 100 6.48 8.05 -10.55
CA PHE A 100 5.11 8.02 -10.02
C PHE A 100 4.82 9.26 -9.16
N GLU A 101 3.59 9.76 -9.29
CA GLU A 101 3.13 10.99 -8.66
C GLU A 101 2.52 10.76 -7.27
N HIS A 102 2.05 9.52 -7.01
CA HIS A 102 1.48 9.12 -5.73
C HIS A 102 1.82 7.66 -5.41
N ILE A 103 2.38 7.43 -4.23
CA ILE A 103 2.83 6.11 -3.78
C ILE A 103 2.31 5.90 -2.36
N GLU A 104 1.41 4.94 -2.17
CA GLU A 104 0.99 4.48 -0.84
C GLU A 104 1.84 3.28 -0.44
N VAL A 105 2.68 3.46 0.57
CA VAL A 105 3.59 2.45 1.10
C VAL A 105 2.98 1.84 2.35
N GLU A 106 2.25 0.72 2.19
CA GLU A 106 1.67 0.02 3.34
C GLU A 106 2.75 -0.75 4.10
N VAL A 107 3.01 -0.33 5.32
CA VAL A 107 3.91 -1.05 6.23
C VAL A 107 3.08 -2.05 7.04
N LYS A 108 3.38 -3.33 6.86
CA LYS A 108 2.69 -4.42 7.57
C LYS A 108 3.01 -4.41 9.07
N ALA A 109 2.06 -4.93 9.86
CA ALA A 109 2.18 -5.00 11.30
C ALA A 109 3.45 -5.74 11.76
N VAL A 110 4.03 -5.26 12.85
CA VAL A 110 5.22 -5.83 13.49
C VAL A 110 4.94 -6.24 14.94
N ALA A 111 5.75 -7.14 15.48
CA ALA A 111 5.51 -7.71 16.81
C ALA A 111 5.65 -6.64 17.92
N THR A 112 6.72 -5.86 17.90
CA THR A 112 7.05 -4.93 18.98
C THR A 112 7.25 -3.50 18.50
N MET A 113 7.21 -2.54 19.44
CA MET A 113 7.55 -1.14 19.16
C MET A 113 9.02 -1.00 18.68
N PHE A 114 9.93 -1.80 19.24
CA PHE A 114 11.33 -1.83 18.82
C PHE A 114 11.48 -2.24 17.34
N ASP A 115 10.68 -3.23 16.88
CA ASP A 115 10.68 -3.65 15.48
C ASP A 115 10.12 -2.54 14.59
N ALA A 116 9.08 -1.83 15.04
CA ALA A 116 8.53 -0.68 14.32
C ALA A 116 9.56 0.44 14.15
N GLU A 117 10.27 0.81 15.23
CA GLU A 117 11.30 1.84 15.21
C GLU A 117 12.44 1.49 14.23
N LYS A 118 12.88 0.24 14.25
CA LYS A 118 13.95 -0.27 13.39
C LYS A 118 13.54 -0.28 11.91
N LEU A 119 12.33 -0.81 11.63
CA LEU A 119 11.79 -0.89 10.27
C LEU A 119 11.60 0.51 9.69
N VAL A 120 10.95 1.40 10.44
CA VAL A 120 10.67 2.77 10.00
C VAL A 120 11.95 3.55 9.74
N LEU A 121 13.00 3.35 10.55
CA LEU A 121 14.31 3.99 10.32
C LEU A 121 14.91 3.57 8.97
N GLU A 122 14.86 2.28 8.63
CA GLU A 122 15.38 1.78 7.36
C GLU A 122 14.49 2.20 6.19
N LEU A 123 13.16 2.16 6.38
CA LEU A 123 12.19 2.59 5.38
C LEU A 123 12.43 4.04 4.94
N GLN A 124 12.56 4.96 5.88
CA GLN A 124 12.78 6.38 5.59
C GLN A 124 14.09 6.63 4.83
N LYS A 125 15.15 5.86 5.12
CA LYS A 125 16.41 5.96 4.36
C LYS A 125 16.23 5.54 2.90
N GLN A 126 15.46 4.47 2.66
CA GLN A 126 15.24 3.99 1.30
C GLN A 126 14.28 4.88 0.52
N LEU A 127 13.30 5.49 1.20
CA LEU A 127 12.34 6.43 0.61
C LEU A 127 12.92 7.84 0.34
N HIS A 128 14.19 8.07 0.69
CA HIS A 128 14.82 9.37 0.43
C HIS A 128 14.73 9.75 -1.06
N GLY A 129 14.19 10.95 -1.32
CA GLY A 129 13.88 11.45 -2.67
C GLY A 129 12.39 11.31 -3.06
N PHE A 130 11.59 10.57 -2.26
CA PHE A 130 10.16 10.38 -2.49
C PHE A 130 9.26 11.13 -1.48
N GLU A 131 9.80 12.11 -0.74
CA GLU A 131 9.10 12.82 0.34
C GLU A 131 7.82 13.53 -0.12
N GLN A 132 7.75 13.90 -1.39
CA GLN A 132 6.58 14.59 -1.95
C GLN A 132 5.50 13.64 -2.44
N THR A 133 5.89 12.45 -2.92
CA THR A 133 5.02 11.48 -3.58
C THR A 133 4.61 10.32 -2.69
N ALA A 134 5.46 9.93 -1.72
CA ALA A 134 5.17 8.82 -0.83
C ALA A 134 4.28 9.23 0.36
N VAL A 135 3.31 8.36 0.65
CA VAL A 135 2.51 8.35 1.88
C VAL A 135 2.76 7.01 2.57
N ILE A 136 3.28 7.02 3.79
CA ILE A 136 3.46 5.79 4.57
C ILE A 136 2.13 5.45 5.24
N THR A 137 1.55 4.32 4.87
CA THR A 137 0.28 3.85 5.40
C THR A 137 0.47 2.60 6.28
N SER A 138 -0.40 2.38 7.25
CA SER A 138 -0.41 1.18 8.09
C SER A 138 -1.72 1.04 8.86
N PHE A 139 -2.10 -0.20 9.17
CA PHE A 139 -3.08 -0.54 10.21
C PHE A 139 -2.47 -0.52 11.60
N ASP A 140 -1.16 -0.75 11.70
CA ASP A 140 -0.46 -0.87 12.97
C ASP A 140 -0.09 0.50 13.55
N LEU A 141 -0.75 0.87 14.64
CA LEU A 141 -0.50 2.15 15.32
C LEU A 141 0.96 2.31 15.78
N LYS A 142 1.69 1.20 16.03
CA LYS A 142 3.12 1.23 16.38
C LYS A 142 3.96 1.85 15.27
N ILE A 143 3.62 1.61 14.01
CA ILE A 143 4.31 2.21 12.85
C ILE A 143 4.14 3.74 12.87
N HIS A 144 2.91 4.21 13.05
CA HIS A 144 2.63 5.66 13.12
C HIS A 144 3.29 6.31 14.34
N GLN A 145 3.32 5.62 15.50
CA GLN A 145 4.01 6.09 16.70
C GLN A 145 5.53 6.20 16.46
N ALA A 146 6.14 5.20 15.82
CA ALA A 146 7.56 5.22 15.46
C ALA A 146 7.89 6.38 14.52
N LEU A 147 7.08 6.59 13.48
CA LEU A 147 7.23 7.73 12.56
C LEU A 147 7.12 9.07 13.29
N LYS A 148 6.19 9.18 14.24
CA LYS A 148 6.01 10.40 15.06
C LYS A 148 7.22 10.64 15.98
N GLN A 149 7.71 9.61 16.67
CA GLN A 149 8.86 9.69 17.59
C GLN A 149 10.16 10.03 16.84
N GLN A 150 10.31 9.56 15.60
CA GLN A 150 11.46 9.84 14.75
C GLN A 150 11.35 11.16 13.97
N TYR A 151 10.32 11.96 14.23
CA TYR A 151 10.06 13.22 13.52
C TYR A 151 10.04 13.05 12.00
N SER A 152 9.41 11.98 11.53
CA SER A 152 9.34 11.66 10.10
C SER A 152 8.75 12.82 9.29
N ILE A 153 9.41 13.15 8.19
CA ILE A 153 8.95 14.16 7.22
C ILE A 153 7.96 13.61 6.21
N PHE A 154 7.80 12.27 6.14
CA PHE A 154 6.87 11.64 5.23
C PHE A 154 5.42 11.83 5.67
N LYS A 155 4.54 11.99 4.71
CA LYS A 155 3.09 11.95 4.90
C LYS A 155 2.70 10.59 5.47
N ARG A 156 1.64 10.56 6.29
CA ARG A 156 1.14 9.35 6.94
C ARG A 156 -0.33 9.18 6.69
N GLY A 157 -0.76 7.93 6.43
CA GLY A 157 -2.16 7.56 6.26
C GLY A 157 -2.53 6.41 7.20
N LEU A 158 -3.54 6.61 8.05
CA LEU A 158 -4.11 5.53 8.87
C LEU A 158 -5.01 4.65 8.00
N LEU A 159 -4.76 3.34 7.99
CA LEU A 159 -5.65 2.36 7.35
C LEU A 159 -6.66 1.85 8.38
N VAL A 160 -7.93 1.70 7.95
CA VAL A 160 -9.04 1.33 8.82
C VAL A 160 -9.82 0.17 8.22
N GLU A 161 -9.82 -0.97 8.93
CA GLU A 161 -10.58 -2.18 8.58
C GLU A 161 -11.62 -2.58 9.61
N ASP A 162 -11.54 -2.03 10.84
CA ASP A 162 -12.50 -2.24 11.91
C ASP A 162 -13.48 -1.08 12.00
N ASP A 163 -14.75 -1.38 12.35
CA ASP A 163 -15.82 -0.36 12.49
C ASP A 163 -15.67 0.43 13.80
N ILE A 164 -14.63 1.24 13.89
CA ILE A 164 -14.38 2.16 15.01
C ILE A 164 -14.91 3.57 14.76
N LYS A 165 -15.59 3.81 13.64
CA LYS A 165 -16.27 5.07 13.27
C LYS A 165 -15.39 6.31 13.47
N TYR A 166 -15.93 7.33 14.14
CA TYR A 166 -15.24 8.61 14.38
C TYR A 166 -13.93 8.48 15.18
N GLN A 167 -13.76 7.39 15.95
CA GLN A 167 -12.50 7.14 16.66
C GLN A 167 -11.30 7.01 15.70
N ALA A 168 -11.54 6.51 14.48
CA ALA A 168 -10.48 6.46 13.45
C ALA A 168 -9.95 7.87 13.11
N ILE A 169 -10.85 8.86 13.03
CA ILE A 169 -10.49 10.26 12.73
C ILE A 169 -9.67 10.84 13.90
N GLU A 170 -10.11 10.61 15.14
CA GLU A 170 -9.39 11.06 16.34
C GLU A 170 -7.98 10.44 16.39
N GLN A 171 -7.85 9.13 16.15
CA GLN A 171 -6.57 8.43 16.11
C GLN A 171 -5.67 8.96 15.00
N ALA A 172 -6.20 9.19 13.80
CA ALA A 172 -5.42 9.73 12.68
C ALA A 172 -4.83 11.11 13.03
N LEU A 173 -5.65 12.00 13.61
CA LEU A 173 -5.21 13.33 14.06
C LEU A 173 -4.16 13.24 15.15
N GLU A 174 -4.37 12.40 16.17
CA GLU A 174 -3.42 12.21 17.27
C GLU A 174 -2.05 11.70 16.77
N LEU A 175 -2.05 10.77 15.81
CA LEU A 175 -0.85 10.22 15.21
C LEU A 175 -0.21 11.16 14.19
N GLY A 176 -0.85 12.29 13.86
CA GLY A 176 -0.39 13.25 12.86
C GLY A 176 -0.46 12.71 11.44
N CYS A 177 -1.44 11.85 11.15
CA CYS A 177 -1.76 11.43 9.80
C CYS A 177 -2.42 12.58 9.02
N CYS A 178 -2.22 12.63 7.72
CA CYS A 178 -2.88 13.57 6.81
C CYS A 178 -3.95 12.90 5.94
N GLN A 179 -4.12 11.59 6.09
CA GLN A 179 -5.00 10.75 5.28
C GLN A 179 -5.59 9.62 6.12
N ILE A 180 -6.82 9.20 5.78
CA ILE A 180 -7.38 7.91 6.19
C ILE A 180 -7.68 7.08 4.94
N GLY A 181 -7.21 5.82 4.94
CA GLY A 181 -7.58 4.79 3.97
C GLY A 181 -8.70 3.92 4.56
N TRP A 182 -9.93 4.15 4.14
CA TRP A 182 -11.09 3.39 4.61
C TRP A 182 -11.28 2.10 3.84
N MET A 183 -11.53 0.98 4.55
CA MET A 183 -12.09 -0.19 3.91
C MET A 183 -13.43 0.17 3.26
N ASN A 184 -13.69 -0.26 2.02
CA ASN A 184 -14.84 0.14 1.21
C ASN A 184 -16.19 0.01 1.95
N GLN A 185 -16.36 -1.06 2.73
CA GLN A 185 -17.59 -1.30 3.49
C GLN A 185 -17.80 -0.30 4.64
N LEU A 186 -16.73 0.32 5.13
CA LEU A 186 -16.75 1.32 6.21
C LEU A 186 -16.78 2.75 5.67
N ALA A 187 -16.46 2.96 4.40
CA ALA A 187 -16.44 4.25 3.72
C ALA A 187 -17.87 4.75 3.41
N THR A 188 -18.70 4.93 4.45
CA THR A 188 -20.02 5.53 4.29
C THR A 188 -19.91 7.01 3.95
N ASP A 189 -20.96 7.58 3.35
CA ASP A 189 -21.03 9.01 3.03
C ASP A 189 -20.71 9.88 4.25
N ASP A 190 -21.25 9.49 5.41
CA ASP A 190 -21.04 10.16 6.69
C ASP A 190 -19.57 10.11 7.14
N MET A 191 -18.91 8.94 7.06
CA MET A 191 -17.49 8.80 7.43
C MET A 191 -16.58 9.56 6.48
N ILE A 192 -16.89 9.56 5.18
CA ILE A 192 -16.13 10.33 4.17
C ILE A 192 -16.23 11.82 4.48
N GLN A 193 -17.46 12.35 4.67
CA GLN A 193 -17.68 13.76 4.99
C GLN A 193 -17.02 14.16 6.31
N ALA A 194 -17.14 13.32 7.34
CA ALA A 194 -16.51 13.58 8.63
C ALA A 194 -14.97 13.64 8.52
N THR A 195 -14.37 12.74 7.73
CA THR A 195 -12.92 12.74 7.47
C THR A 195 -12.49 14.02 6.75
N GLN A 196 -13.25 14.43 5.72
CA GLN A 196 -13.00 15.67 4.98
C GLN A 196 -13.17 16.92 5.86
N HIS A 197 -14.18 16.96 6.73
CA HIS A 197 -14.38 18.05 7.70
C HIS A 197 -13.22 18.15 8.72
N ALA A 198 -12.57 17.04 9.02
CA ALA A 198 -11.34 17.02 9.83
C ALA A 198 -10.09 17.42 9.04
N HIS A 199 -10.22 17.87 7.79
CA HIS A 199 -9.13 18.22 6.87
C HIS A 199 -8.15 17.08 6.58
N LEU A 200 -8.62 15.84 6.66
CA LEU A 200 -7.88 14.65 6.27
C LEU A 200 -8.25 14.25 4.84
N LYS A 201 -7.29 13.77 4.08
CA LYS A 201 -7.54 13.13 2.79
C LYS A 201 -8.23 11.79 2.97
N VAL A 202 -9.00 11.39 1.96
CA VAL A 202 -9.73 10.12 1.94
C VAL A 202 -9.24 9.26 0.79
N SER A 203 -8.69 8.09 1.08
CA SER A 203 -8.58 6.99 0.11
C SER A 203 -9.53 5.85 0.52
N VAL A 204 -10.01 5.07 -0.46
CA VAL A 204 -10.93 3.95 -0.22
C VAL A 204 -10.40 2.69 -0.90
N TRP A 205 -10.31 1.59 -0.16
CA TRP A 205 -9.79 0.30 -0.58
C TRP A 205 -10.69 -0.87 -0.16
N THR A 206 -10.82 -1.99 -0.88
CA THR A 206 -10.51 -2.11 -2.28
C THR A 206 -11.81 -1.92 -3.05
N VAL A 207 -11.82 -1.08 -4.06
CA VAL A 207 -13.03 -0.74 -4.83
C VAL A 207 -12.90 -1.32 -6.23
N ASN A 208 -13.72 -2.35 -6.50
CA ASN A 208 -13.71 -3.07 -7.78
C ASN A 208 -15.04 -2.97 -8.53
N ASP A 209 -15.99 -2.22 -7.97
CA ASP A 209 -17.30 -1.95 -8.58
C ASP A 209 -17.35 -0.53 -9.15
N VAL A 210 -17.71 -0.40 -10.43
CA VAL A 210 -17.69 0.87 -11.17
C VAL A 210 -18.73 1.86 -10.64
N GLU A 211 -19.92 1.40 -10.29
CA GLU A 211 -20.98 2.29 -9.78
C GLU A 211 -20.61 2.80 -8.37
N ARG A 212 -20.01 1.95 -7.55
CA ARG A 212 -19.42 2.38 -6.27
C ARG A 212 -18.30 3.40 -6.46
N ALA A 213 -17.43 3.20 -7.45
CA ALA A 213 -16.34 4.13 -7.77
C ALA A 213 -16.89 5.50 -8.19
N LYS A 214 -17.92 5.55 -9.04
CA LYS A 214 -18.62 6.78 -9.45
C LYS A 214 -19.27 7.49 -8.26
N HIS A 215 -19.90 6.72 -7.36
CA HIS A 215 -20.49 7.29 -6.15
C HIS A 215 -19.41 7.94 -5.27
N LEU A 216 -18.31 7.23 -5.00
CA LEU A 216 -17.18 7.75 -4.22
C LEU A 216 -16.53 8.99 -4.89
N GLN A 217 -16.43 8.98 -6.21
CA GLN A 217 -15.97 10.14 -6.97
C GLN A 217 -16.89 11.35 -6.75
N SER A 218 -18.20 11.15 -6.73
CA SER A 218 -19.18 12.22 -6.47
C SER A 218 -19.09 12.81 -5.07
N LEU A 219 -18.60 12.03 -4.08
CA LEU A 219 -18.32 12.47 -2.73
C LEU A 219 -16.97 13.22 -2.59
N GLY A 220 -16.17 13.25 -3.67
CA GLY A 220 -14.92 14.00 -3.70
C GLY A 220 -13.78 13.33 -2.92
N ILE A 221 -13.71 12.00 -2.87
CA ILE A 221 -12.56 11.31 -2.27
C ILE A 221 -11.26 11.63 -3.04
N ASP A 222 -10.11 11.52 -2.37
CA ASP A 222 -8.80 11.82 -2.98
C ASP A 222 -8.26 10.63 -3.79
N GLY A 223 -8.33 9.41 -3.24
CA GLY A 223 -7.78 8.19 -3.82
C GLY A 223 -8.76 7.03 -3.87
N LEU A 224 -8.77 6.30 -5.00
CA LEU A 224 -9.52 5.06 -5.20
C LEU A 224 -8.51 3.93 -5.43
N ILE A 225 -8.39 3.01 -4.46
CA ILE A 225 -7.49 1.86 -4.55
C ILE A 225 -8.26 0.67 -5.12
N THR A 226 -7.80 0.12 -6.24
CA THR A 226 -8.51 -0.92 -7.01
C THR A 226 -7.59 -2.03 -7.49
N ASP A 227 -8.13 -3.26 -7.55
CA ASP A 227 -7.47 -4.41 -8.18
C ASP A 227 -7.50 -4.32 -9.72
N PHE A 228 -8.41 -3.50 -10.29
CA PHE A 228 -8.68 -3.40 -11.73
C PHE A 228 -8.47 -1.98 -12.26
N PRO A 229 -7.22 -1.46 -12.21
CA PRO A 229 -6.95 -0.07 -12.56
C PRO A 229 -7.25 0.25 -14.03
N LYS A 230 -7.02 -0.69 -14.96
CA LYS A 230 -7.40 -0.51 -16.38
C LYS A 230 -8.89 -0.35 -16.55
N MET A 231 -9.68 -1.25 -15.94
CA MET A 231 -11.14 -1.16 -15.98
C MET A 231 -11.64 0.19 -15.43
N MET A 232 -11.09 0.64 -14.31
CA MET A 232 -11.49 1.94 -13.71
C MET A 232 -11.10 3.12 -14.60
N LEU A 233 -9.93 3.08 -15.25
CA LEU A 233 -9.48 4.11 -16.17
C LEU A 233 -10.40 4.24 -17.40
N GLU A 234 -10.96 3.14 -17.88
CA GLU A 234 -11.86 3.11 -19.03
C GLU A 234 -13.32 3.53 -18.70
N GLN A 235 -13.72 3.49 -17.41
CA GLN A 235 -15.13 3.65 -17.00
C GLN A 235 -15.40 4.95 -16.20
N LEU A 236 -14.36 5.63 -15.69
CA LEU A 236 -14.46 6.85 -14.91
C LEU A 236 -13.98 8.07 -15.68
#